data_1fbdcd1cf6f7c04983eb46f4246d55fa
#
_entry.id   1fbdcd1cf6f7c04983eb46f4246d55fa
#
_cell.length_a   1.000
_cell.length_b   1.000
_cell.length_c   1.000
_cell.angle_alpha   90.00
_cell.angle_beta   90.00
_cell.angle_gamma   90.00
#
_symmetry.space_group_name_H-M   'P 1'
#
loop_
_entity.id
_entity.type
_entity.pdbx_description
1 polymer ?
#
loop_
_entity_poly.entity_id
_entity_poly.type
_entity_poly.pdbx_seq_one_letter_code
_entity_poly.pdbx_strand_id
1 'polypeptide(L)'
;VIAFAGHTDVVPTGDETQWTYPPFSAEIVDDMLYGRGAADMKGSLAAMIVAAEEYVKANPNHEGTIALLITSDEEAAAKDGTVRVVETLMARGEKITYCMVGEPSSSKTLGDVVKNGRRGSITGNLYIQGIQGHVAYPHLAENPIHKAAPFLQELTTYQWDNGNEFFPPTSLQIANIHAGTGS
;
A
#
# COMPACT_ATOMS: atom_id res chain seq x y z
N VAL A 1 -12.83 10.86 -21.51
CA VAL A 1 -12.95 10.79 -20.04
C VAL A 1 -11.59 10.99 -19.43
N ILE A 2 -11.50 11.91 -18.47
CA ILE A 2 -10.36 12.08 -17.57
C ILE A 2 -10.79 11.56 -16.20
N ALA A 3 -10.02 10.66 -15.62
CA ALA A 3 -10.31 10.09 -14.31
C ALA A 3 -9.27 10.52 -13.27
N PHE A 4 -9.75 10.80 -12.06
CA PHE A 4 -8.94 10.86 -10.85
C PHE A 4 -9.21 9.61 -10.02
N ALA A 5 -8.15 8.87 -9.71
CA ALA A 5 -8.26 7.63 -8.95
C ALA A 5 -7.57 7.77 -7.58
N GLY A 6 -8.20 7.20 -6.57
CA GLY A 6 -7.69 7.18 -5.23
C GLY A 6 -8.50 6.31 -4.29
N HIS A 7 -7.99 6.15 -3.07
CA HIS A 7 -8.61 5.34 -2.04
C HIS A 7 -8.88 6.11 -0.75
N THR A 8 -9.78 5.59 0.06
CA THR A 8 -10.18 6.18 1.35
C THR A 8 -9.78 5.34 2.55
N ASP A 9 -9.47 4.08 2.35
CA ASP A 9 -8.92 3.22 3.38
C ASP A 9 -7.47 3.59 3.70
N VAL A 10 -6.97 3.09 4.81
CA VAL A 10 -5.63 3.39 5.32
C VAL A 10 -5.03 2.17 5.99
N VAL A 11 -3.71 2.06 5.98
CA VAL A 11 -3.01 1.04 6.76
C VAL A 11 -3.21 1.22 8.27
N PRO A 12 -3.08 0.16 9.09
CA PRO A 12 -3.18 0.26 10.55
C PRO A 12 -2.25 1.33 11.13
N THR A 13 -2.68 1.95 12.23
CA THR A 13 -1.93 3.00 12.93
C THR A 13 -0.67 2.49 13.63
N GLY A 14 -0.63 1.20 13.93
CA GLY A 14 0.38 0.62 14.80
C GLY A 14 0.15 1.03 16.27
N ASP A 15 1.23 1.18 17.02
CA ASP A 15 1.17 1.63 18.41
C ASP A 15 0.88 3.14 18.48
N GLU A 16 -0.33 3.49 18.87
CA GLU A 16 -0.78 4.88 18.90
C GLU A 16 -0.08 5.74 19.96
N THR A 17 0.59 5.13 20.94
CA THR A 17 1.39 5.86 21.93
C THR A 17 2.67 6.49 21.35
N GLN A 18 3.09 6.05 20.18
CA GLN A 18 4.25 6.59 19.47
C GLN A 18 3.92 7.76 18.54
N TRP A 19 2.65 8.11 18.41
CA TRP A 19 2.23 9.24 17.58
C TRP A 19 2.37 10.56 18.36
N THR A 20 2.91 11.58 17.71
CA THR A 20 2.98 12.95 18.26
C THR A 20 1.60 13.55 18.42
N TYR A 21 0.72 13.29 17.46
CA TYR A 21 -0.69 13.67 17.47
C TYR A 21 -1.53 12.40 17.24
N PRO A 22 -2.71 12.27 17.84
CA PRO A 22 -3.56 11.10 17.62
C PRO A 22 -3.80 10.85 16.12
N PRO A 23 -3.69 9.61 15.61
CA PRO A 23 -3.64 9.32 14.18
C PRO A 23 -4.88 9.77 13.38
N PHE A 24 -6.02 9.98 14.04
CA PHE A 24 -7.26 10.41 13.41
C PHE A 24 -7.77 11.77 13.92
N SER A 25 -6.93 12.55 14.60
CA SER A 25 -7.32 13.90 15.11
C SER A 25 -7.31 14.96 14.02
N ALA A 26 -6.60 14.74 12.91
CA ALA A 26 -6.42 15.72 11.83
C ALA A 26 -5.87 17.07 12.34
N GLU A 27 -4.89 17.03 13.23
CA GLU A 27 -4.24 18.22 13.76
C GLU A 27 -3.52 19.01 12.67
N ILE A 28 -3.68 20.33 12.70
CA ILE A 28 -2.94 21.24 11.82
C ILE A 28 -1.98 22.05 12.68
N VAL A 29 -0.70 21.85 12.46
CA VAL A 29 0.38 22.54 13.18
C VAL A 29 1.38 23.06 12.18
N ASP A 30 1.72 24.33 12.24
CA ASP A 30 2.66 25.01 11.33
C ASP A 30 2.35 24.73 9.84
N ASP A 31 1.06 24.86 9.47
CA ASP A 31 0.52 24.58 8.12
C ASP A 31 0.68 23.13 7.64
N MET A 32 1.00 22.22 8.53
CA MET A 32 1.10 20.78 8.24
C MET A 32 -0.09 20.02 8.84
N LEU A 33 -0.75 19.22 8.03
CA LEU A 33 -1.81 18.31 8.45
C LEU A 33 -1.22 16.98 8.91
N TYR A 34 -1.43 16.65 10.17
CA TYR A 34 -0.98 15.40 10.78
C TYR A 34 -2.13 14.38 10.86
N GLY A 35 -1.88 13.16 10.41
CA GLY A 35 -2.84 12.06 10.56
C GLY A 35 -2.58 10.90 9.62
N ARG A 36 -3.06 9.72 10.02
CA ARG A 36 -3.05 8.52 9.18
C ARG A 36 -3.93 8.76 7.95
N GLY A 37 -3.36 8.53 6.74
CA GLY A 37 -4.07 8.78 5.49
C GLY A 37 -4.03 10.24 5.02
N ALA A 38 -3.41 11.19 5.75
CA ALA A 38 -3.28 12.57 5.29
C ALA A 38 -2.43 12.66 4.03
N ALA A 39 -1.26 12.02 4.01
CA ALA A 39 -0.38 11.96 2.84
C ALA A 39 -0.77 10.85 1.87
N ASP A 40 -1.17 9.69 2.38
CA ASP A 40 -1.57 8.49 1.64
C ASP A 40 -3.02 8.12 2.00
N MET A 41 -4.01 8.46 1.12
CA MET A 41 -3.86 9.48 0.07
C MET A 41 -5.00 10.51 0.10
N LYS A 42 -5.63 10.73 1.30
CA LYS A 42 -6.80 11.62 1.42
C LYS A 42 -6.50 13.09 1.06
N GLY A 43 -5.24 13.54 1.28
CA GLY A 43 -4.84 14.91 0.92
C GLY A 43 -4.91 15.15 -0.58
N SER A 44 -4.31 14.27 -1.38
CA SER A 44 -4.38 14.37 -2.85
C SER A 44 -5.79 14.11 -3.37
N LEU A 45 -6.55 13.20 -2.75
CA LEU A 45 -7.96 12.97 -3.12
C LEU A 45 -8.79 14.25 -2.93
N ALA A 46 -8.64 14.93 -1.79
CA ALA A 46 -9.30 16.21 -1.55
C ALA A 46 -8.89 17.28 -2.57
N ALA A 47 -7.60 17.38 -2.89
CA ALA A 47 -7.10 18.32 -3.90
C ALA A 47 -7.69 18.06 -5.30
N MET A 48 -7.79 16.79 -5.71
CA MET A 48 -8.41 16.41 -6.98
C MET A 48 -9.89 16.76 -7.04
N ILE A 49 -10.64 16.57 -5.94
CA ILE A 49 -12.06 16.92 -5.84
C ILE A 49 -12.24 18.44 -5.97
N VAL A 50 -11.48 19.23 -5.22
CA VAL A 50 -11.54 20.70 -5.26
C VAL A 50 -11.17 21.22 -6.65
N ALA A 51 -10.13 20.69 -7.26
CA ALA A 51 -9.73 21.07 -8.63
C ALA A 51 -10.83 20.76 -9.66
N ALA A 52 -11.50 19.60 -9.53
CA ALA A 52 -12.61 19.24 -10.39
C ALA A 52 -13.82 20.19 -10.19
N GLU A 53 -14.15 20.51 -8.95
CA GLU A 53 -15.21 21.48 -8.63
C GLU A 53 -14.94 22.87 -9.20
N GLU A 54 -13.74 23.39 -9.01
CA GLU A 54 -13.36 24.71 -9.51
C GLU A 54 -13.38 24.76 -11.04
N TYR A 55 -12.87 23.69 -11.68
CA TYR A 55 -12.91 23.60 -13.14
C TYR A 55 -14.33 23.61 -13.69
N VAL A 56 -15.22 22.78 -13.13
CA VAL A 56 -16.61 22.69 -13.58
C VAL A 56 -17.37 24.00 -13.32
N LYS A 57 -17.14 24.67 -12.18
CA LYS A 57 -17.71 26.00 -11.90
C LYS A 57 -17.26 27.05 -12.90
N ALA A 58 -15.96 27.04 -13.26
CA ALA A 58 -15.40 27.97 -14.22
C ALA A 58 -15.81 27.67 -15.68
N ASN A 59 -16.09 26.41 -16.00
CA ASN A 59 -16.38 25.91 -17.34
C ASN A 59 -17.68 25.10 -17.36
N PRO A 60 -18.86 25.72 -17.14
CA PRO A 60 -20.13 24.98 -17.01
C PRO A 60 -20.54 24.23 -18.30
N ASN A 61 -20.01 24.60 -19.42
CA ASN A 61 -20.27 23.98 -20.73
C ASN A 61 -19.05 23.19 -21.23
N HIS A 62 -18.19 22.67 -20.32
CA HIS A 62 -17.02 21.90 -20.71
C HIS A 62 -17.40 20.65 -21.51
N GLU A 63 -16.58 20.28 -22.46
CA GLU A 63 -16.70 19.02 -23.18
C GLU A 63 -16.03 17.86 -22.41
N GLY A 64 -16.60 16.68 -22.64
CA GLY A 64 -16.06 15.46 -22.04
C GLY A 64 -16.58 15.18 -20.61
N THR A 65 -15.90 14.28 -19.92
CA THR A 65 -16.31 13.80 -18.59
C THR A 65 -15.12 13.80 -17.65
N ILE A 66 -15.31 14.31 -16.44
CA ILE A 66 -14.41 14.13 -15.30
C ILE A 66 -15.01 13.03 -14.42
N ALA A 67 -14.25 11.99 -14.16
CA ALA A 67 -14.65 10.86 -13.33
C ALA A 67 -13.80 10.78 -12.06
N LEU A 68 -14.43 10.46 -10.95
CA LEU A 68 -13.77 10.16 -9.68
C LEU A 68 -13.89 8.66 -9.43
N LEU A 69 -12.78 7.94 -9.43
CA LEU A 69 -12.69 6.51 -9.13
C LEU A 69 -12.17 6.34 -7.71
N ILE A 70 -13.10 6.26 -6.76
CA ILE A 70 -12.78 6.20 -5.34
C ILE A 70 -13.06 4.81 -4.82
N THR A 71 -12.06 4.18 -4.19
CA THR A 71 -12.14 2.85 -3.61
C THR A 71 -11.88 2.88 -2.11
N SER A 72 -12.17 1.77 -1.43
CA SER A 72 -11.95 1.60 0.02
C SER A 72 -11.34 0.24 0.37
N ASP A 73 -10.68 -0.40 -0.58
CA ASP A 73 -9.93 -1.65 -0.42
C ASP A 73 -8.69 -1.62 -1.33
N GLU A 74 -7.81 -0.61 -1.10
CA GLU A 74 -6.51 -0.51 -1.78
C GLU A 74 -5.39 -1.07 -0.91
N GLU A 75 -5.39 -0.70 0.36
CA GLU A 75 -4.32 -0.94 1.33
C GLU A 75 -4.34 -2.37 1.94
N ALA A 76 -5.38 -3.13 1.68
CA ALA A 76 -5.55 -4.46 2.25
C ALA A 76 -5.50 -5.56 1.17
N ALA A 77 -6.58 -6.32 1.03
CA ALA A 77 -6.64 -7.44 0.07
C ALA A 77 -6.80 -7.00 -1.39
N ALA A 78 -7.22 -5.75 -1.62
CA ALA A 78 -7.46 -5.13 -2.92
C ALA A 78 -8.39 -5.93 -3.86
N LYS A 79 -9.32 -6.72 -3.26
CA LYS A 79 -10.25 -7.58 -4.00
C LYS A 79 -11.44 -6.82 -4.53
N ASP A 80 -11.95 -5.86 -3.73
CA ASP A 80 -13.14 -5.06 -4.03
C ASP A 80 -12.77 -3.59 -4.31
N GLY A 81 -11.50 -3.34 -4.61
CA GLY A 81 -10.93 -2.04 -4.94
C GLY A 81 -10.94 -1.70 -6.43
N THR A 82 -9.86 -1.09 -6.90
CA THR A 82 -9.71 -0.56 -8.28
C THR A 82 -9.96 -1.60 -9.36
N VAL A 83 -9.60 -2.87 -9.14
CA VAL A 83 -9.84 -3.95 -10.11
C VAL A 83 -11.34 -4.08 -10.43
N ARG A 84 -12.21 -4.07 -9.41
CA ARG A 84 -13.66 -4.16 -9.60
C ARG A 84 -14.24 -2.95 -10.32
N VAL A 85 -13.72 -1.76 -10.03
CA VAL A 85 -14.12 -0.54 -10.73
C VAL A 85 -13.78 -0.64 -12.20
N VAL A 86 -12.54 -1.04 -12.54
CA VAL A 86 -12.09 -1.20 -13.93
C VAL A 86 -12.88 -2.27 -14.67
N GLU A 87 -13.10 -3.45 -14.08
CA GLU A 87 -13.92 -4.52 -14.66
C GLU A 87 -15.34 -4.03 -14.96
N THR A 88 -15.93 -3.26 -14.05
CA THR A 88 -17.29 -2.71 -14.22
C THR A 88 -17.33 -1.69 -15.37
N LEU A 89 -16.36 -0.79 -15.47
CA LEU A 89 -16.28 0.20 -16.56
C LEU A 89 -16.08 -0.49 -17.91
N MET A 90 -15.21 -1.50 -17.97
CA MET A 90 -15.01 -2.30 -19.18
C MET A 90 -16.29 -3.03 -19.60
N ALA A 91 -17.02 -3.62 -18.67
CA ALA A 91 -18.30 -4.30 -18.95
C ALA A 91 -19.36 -3.33 -19.47
N ARG A 92 -19.32 -2.05 -19.09
CA ARG A 92 -20.19 -0.97 -19.61
C ARG A 92 -19.70 -0.37 -20.92
N GLY A 93 -18.53 -0.80 -21.43
CA GLY A 93 -17.91 -0.20 -22.63
C GLY A 93 -17.38 1.22 -22.41
N GLU A 94 -17.24 1.65 -21.15
CA GLU A 94 -16.71 2.96 -20.81
C GLU A 94 -15.18 2.97 -20.91
N LYS A 95 -14.64 3.97 -21.61
CA LYS A 95 -13.19 4.12 -21.81
C LYS A 95 -12.67 5.36 -21.10
N ILE A 96 -11.68 5.16 -20.25
CA ILE A 96 -10.91 6.24 -19.65
C ILE A 96 -9.79 6.60 -20.62
N THR A 97 -9.68 7.87 -21.00
CA THR A 97 -8.63 8.39 -21.89
C THR A 97 -7.35 8.65 -21.11
N TYR A 98 -7.48 9.30 -19.95
CA TYR A 98 -6.39 9.61 -19.03
C TYR A 98 -6.82 9.31 -17.60
N CYS A 99 -5.91 8.78 -16.80
CA CYS A 99 -6.12 8.57 -15.37
C CYS A 99 -4.95 9.16 -14.58
N MET A 100 -5.26 9.99 -13.62
CA MET A 100 -4.31 10.49 -12.63
C MET A 100 -4.56 9.77 -11.31
N VAL A 101 -3.51 9.15 -10.78
CA VAL A 101 -3.52 8.48 -9.47
C VAL A 101 -2.78 9.37 -8.48
N GLY A 102 -3.45 9.77 -7.43
CA GLY A 102 -2.94 10.78 -6.48
C GLY A 102 -2.06 10.21 -5.35
N GLU A 103 -1.43 9.07 -5.56
CA GLU A 103 -0.52 8.49 -4.59
C GLU A 103 0.70 9.38 -4.31
N PRO A 104 1.23 9.42 -3.08
CA PRO A 104 2.36 10.26 -2.73
C PRO A 104 3.63 9.81 -3.44
N SER A 105 4.16 10.64 -4.32
CA SER A 105 5.37 10.35 -5.10
C SER A 105 6.44 11.43 -4.98
N SER A 106 6.09 12.63 -4.55
CA SER A 106 7.04 13.74 -4.38
C SER A 106 8.06 13.44 -3.30
N SER A 107 9.30 13.88 -3.52
CA SER A 107 10.45 13.60 -2.65
C SER A 107 10.86 14.81 -1.81
N LYS A 108 11.10 15.95 -2.44
CA LYS A 108 11.59 17.19 -1.78
C LYS A 108 10.65 18.36 -2.01
N THR A 109 10.06 18.43 -3.18
CA THR A 109 9.16 19.50 -3.59
C THR A 109 7.96 18.90 -4.25
N LEU A 110 6.79 19.47 -4.02
CA LEU A 110 5.54 18.99 -4.61
C LEU A 110 5.67 18.89 -6.14
N GLY A 111 5.41 17.70 -6.69
CA GLY A 111 5.47 17.44 -8.12
C GLY A 111 6.86 17.18 -8.71
N ASP A 112 7.90 17.06 -7.90
CA ASP A 112 9.26 16.79 -8.38
C ASP A 112 9.49 15.37 -8.89
N VAL A 113 8.61 14.44 -8.52
CA VAL A 113 8.65 13.03 -8.96
C VAL A 113 7.28 12.57 -9.40
N VAL A 114 7.19 12.06 -10.61
CA VAL A 114 6.02 11.35 -11.14
C VAL A 114 6.43 9.94 -11.53
N LYS A 115 5.71 8.95 -10.99
CA LYS A 115 5.97 7.55 -11.32
C LYS A 115 5.19 7.15 -12.56
N ASN A 116 5.90 6.73 -13.60
CA ASN A 116 5.33 6.27 -14.87
C ASN A 116 5.38 4.75 -15.06
N GLY A 117 5.79 4.02 -14.02
CA GLY A 117 5.86 2.55 -13.99
C GLY A 117 5.97 2.04 -12.57
N ARG A 118 5.65 0.77 -12.37
CA ARG A 118 5.67 0.11 -11.06
C ARG A 118 6.36 -1.23 -11.11
N ARG A 119 6.93 -1.63 -9.97
CA ARG A 119 7.39 -3.00 -9.74
C ARG A 119 6.21 -3.86 -9.32
N GLY A 120 6.31 -5.17 -9.57
CA GLY A 120 5.41 -6.15 -8.98
C GLY A 120 5.74 -6.38 -7.49
N SER A 121 4.76 -6.91 -6.75
CA SER A 121 4.96 -7.43 -5.40
C SER A 121 4.30 -8.80 -5.27
N ILE A 122 4.92 -9.67 -4.46
CA ILE A 122 4.39 -11.00 -4.13
C ILE A 122 4.48 -11.16 -2.62
N THR A 123 3.38 -11.56 -2.00
CA THR A 123 3.35 -11.93 -0.58
C THR A 123 3.18 -13.43 -0.46
N GLY A 124 4.01 -14.08 0.36
CA GLY A 124 3.95 -15.49 0.67
C GLY A 124 3.81 -15.73 2.16
N ASN A 125 3.10 -16.81 2.53
CA ASN A 125 3.07 -17.31 3.90
C ASN A 125 3.85 -18.61 3.96
N LEU A 126 4.83 -18.68 4.86
CA LEU A 126 5.62 -19.86 5.12
C LEU A 126 5.17 -20.49 6.43
N TYR A 127 4.81 -21.76 6.38
CA TYR A 127 4.46 -22.55 7.55
C TYR A 127 5.49 -23.63 7.78
N ILE A 128 6.10 -23.65 8.97
CA ILE A 128 7.07 -24.66 9.37
C ILE A 128 6.51 -25.43 10.54
N GLN A 129 6.21 -26.69 10.33
CA GLN A 129 5.68 -27.59 11.34
C GLN A 129 6.80 -28.35 12.05
N GLY A 130 6.68 -28.46 13.37
CA GLY A 130 7.55 -29.24 14.20
C GLY A 130 6.80 -30.34 14.94
N ILE A 131 7.49 -30.98 15.87
CA ILE A 131 6.94 -31.99 16.79
C ILE A 131 7.19 -31.48 18.20
N GLN A 132 6.11 -31.30 18.98
CA GLN A 132 6.23 -30.86 20.37
C GLN A 132 6.82 -31.96 21.25
N GLY A 133 7.68 -31.55 22.17
CA GLY A 133 8.29 -32.48 23.12
C GLY A 133 8.91 -31.75 24.30
N HIS A 134 9.29 -32.52 25.30
CA HIS A 134 9.92 -31.99 26.50
C HIS A 134 11.37 -31.55 26.22
N VAL A 135 11.77 -30.39 26.73
CA VAL A 135 13.09 -29.78 26.46
C VAL A 135 14.27 -30.67 26.84
N ALA A 136 14.10 -31.54 27.87
CA ALA A 136 15.12 -32.50 28.27
C ALA A 136 15.29 -33.68 27.31
N TYR A 137 14.37 -33.86 26.36
CA TYR A 137 14.39 -34.97 25.40
C TYR A 137 14.32 -34.46 23.96
N PRO A 138 15.30 -33.64 23.52
CA PRO A 138 15.25 -32.98 22.22
C PRO A 138 15.22 -33.96 21.03
N HIS A 139 15.70 -35.19 21.23
CA HIS A 139 15.69 -36.26 20.22
C HIS A 139 14.28 -36.83 19.93
N LEU A 140 13.28 -36.50 20.77
CA LEU A 140 11.87 -36.88 20.57
C LEU A 140 11.01 -35.74 20.05
N ALA A 141 11.62 -34.59 19.74
CA ALA A 141 10.94 -33.39 19.33
C ALA A 141 11.57 -32.79 18.06
N GLU A 142 10.84 -31.92 17.38
CA GLU A 142 11.35 -31.09 16.29
C GLU A 142 10.96 -29.64 16.52
N ASN A 143 11.92 -28.82 16.91
CA ASN A 143 11.66 -27.39 17.12
C ASN A 143 11.55 -26.65 15.77
N PRO A 144 10.35 -26.10 15.40
CA PRO A 144 10.17 -25.44 14.12
C PRO A 144 10.98 -24.15 14.02
N ILE A 145 11.28 -23.46 15.14
CA ILE A 145 12.13 -22.27 15.15
C ILE A 145 13.56 -22.63 14.75
N HIS A 146 14.10 -23.71 15.29
CA HIS A 146 15.45 -24.19 14.94
C HIS A 146 15.52 -24.64 13.46
N LYS A 147 14.44 -25.24 12.94
CA LYS A 147 14.33 -25.59 11.52
C LYS A 147 14.28 -24.36 10.62
N ALA A 148 13.60 -23.31 11.08
CA ALA A 148 13.46 -22.05 10.34
C ALA A 148 14.77 -21.28 10.22
N ALA A 149 15.60 -21.28 11.26
CA ALA A 149 16.77 -20.39 11.36
C ALA A 149 17.72 -20.42 10.15
N PRO A 150 18.23 -21.59 9.69
CA PRO A 150 19.10 -21.62 8.52
C PRO A 150 18.41 -21.17 7.23
N PHE A 151 17.12 -21.49 7.07
CA PHE A 151 16.34 -21.06 5.92
C PHE A 151 16.12 -19.55 5.91
N LEU A 152 15.80 -18.95 7.06
CA LEU A 152 15.63 -17.50 7.20
C LEU A 152 16.95 -16.77 6.90
N GLN A 153 18.08 -17.32 7.34
CA GLN A 153 19.39 -16.76 7.02
C GLN A 153 19.64 -16.76 5.51
N GLU A 154 19.42 -17.88 4.83
CA GLU A 154 19.58 -17.98 3.38
C GLU A 154 18.64 -17.01 2.65
N LEU A 155 17.36 -17.01 3.02
CA LEU A 155 16.32 -16.19 2.40
C LEU A 155 16.63 -14.69 2.47
N THR A 156 17.13 -14.20 3.61
CA THR A 156 17.43 -12.78 3.83
C THR A 156 18.72 -12.32 3.18
N THR A 157 19.60 -13.24 2.80
CA THR A 157 20.88 -12.94 2.12
C THR A 157 20.85 -13.25 0.63
N TYR A 158 19.80 -13.91 0.13
CA TYR A 158 19.69 -14.29 -1.27
C TYR A 158 19.52 -13.08 -2.18
N GLN A 159 20.36 -12.99 -3.19
CA GLN A 159 20.28 -11.97 -4.23
C GLN A 159 19.43 -12.49 -5.40
N TRP A 160 18.21 -11.92 -5.54
CA TRP A 160 17.22 -12.37 -6.52
C TRP A 160 17.57 -11.95 -7.95
N ASP A 161 18.09 -10.71 -8.12
CA ASP A 161 18.52 -10.13 -9.38
C ASP A 161 19.47 -8.94 -9.13
N ASN A 162 19.90 -8.28 -10.19
CA ASN A 162 20.77 -7.09 -10.11
C ASN A 162 20.01 -5.78 -10.34
N GLY A 163 18.68 -5.82 -10.47
CA GLY A 163 17.91 -4.64 -10.88
C GLY A 163 18.13 -4.25 -12.34
N ASN A 164 17.77 -3.03 -12.70
CA ASN A 164 17.98 -2.43 -14.00
C ASN A 164 18.11 -0.91 -13.89
N GLU A 165 18.20 -0.20 -15.02
CA GLU A 165 18.34 1.27 -15.03
C GLU A 165 17.19 2.02 -14.37
N PHE A 166 16.00 1.41 -14.24
CA PHE A 166 14.81 2.03 -13.67
C PHE A 166 14.53 1.58 -12.24
N PHE A 167 14.94 0.38 -11.86
CA PHE A 167 14.60 -0.23 -10.59
C PHE A 167 15.80 -0.86 -9.89
N PRO A 168 15.92 -0.68 -8.57
CA PRO A 168 16.91 -1.43 -7.78
C PRO A 168 16.61 -2.93 -7.82
N PRO A 169 17.55 -3.78 -7.37
CA PRO A 169 17.34 -5.22 -7.24
C PRO A 169 16.06 -5.57 -6.47
N THR A 170 15.46 -6.71 -6.82
CA THR A 170 14.35 -7.29 -6.07
C THR A 170 14.77 -7.54 -4.62
N SER A 171 13.97 -7.07 -3.68
CA SER A 171 14.20 -7.26 -2.24
C SER A 171 13.14 -8.15 -1.62
N LEU A 172 13.53 -8.94 -0.63
CA LEU A 172 12.62 -9.71 0.20
C LEU A 172 12.61 -9.12 1.61
N GLN A 173 11.42 -8.97 2.17
CA GLN A 173 11.23 -8.51 3.55
C GLN A 173 10.36 -9.51 4.30
N ILE A 174 10.81 -9.90 5.49
CA ILE A 174 10.02 -10.71 6.42
C ILE A 174 9.22 -9.71 7.26
N ALA A 175 7.96 -9.50 6.88
CA ALA A 175 7.10 -8.51 7.53
C ALA A 175 6.56 -8.98 8.88
N ASN A 176 6.28 -10.27 9.01
CA ASN A 176 5.74 -10.85 10.25
C ASN A 176 6.36 -12.21 10.52
N ILE A 177 6.54 -12.53 11.80
CA ILE A 177 6.90 -13.85 12.27
C ILE A 177 6.11 -14.20 13.55
N HIS A 178 5.48 -15.36 13.55
CA HIS A 178 4.75 -15.88 14.70
C HIS A 178 5.25 -17.28 14.98
N ALA A 179 5.71 -17.54 16.18
CA ALA A 179 6.30 -18.83 16.54
C ALA A 179 6.06 -19.17 18.01
N GLY A 180 6.08 -20.48 18.32
CA GLY A 180 5.88 -20.99 19.65
C GLY A 180 4.41 -21.17 20.04
N THR A 181 4.20 -21.84 21.19
CA THR A 181 2.88 -22.12 21.78
C THR A 181 2.61 -21.29 23.03
N GLY A 182 3.55 -20.43 23.43
CA GLY A 182 3.44 -19.58 24.63
C GLY A 182 3.81 -20.30 25.95
N SER A 183 4.49 -21.41 25.86
CA SER A 183 4.93 -22.19 27.03
C SER A 183 6.44 -22.40 27.04
#